data_845aa75a1c9f78277ba7308318fd1ef5
#
_entry.id   845aa75a1c9f78277ba7308318fd1ef5
#
_cell.length_a   1.000
_cell.length_b   1.000
_cell.length_c   1.000
_cell.angle_alpha   90.00
_cell.angle_beta   90.00
_cell.angle_gamma   90.00
#
_symmetry.space_group_name_H-M   'P 1'
#
loop_
_entity.id
_entity.type
_entity.pdbx_description
1 polymer ?
#
loop_
_entity_poly.entity_id
_entity_poly.type
_entity_poly.pdbx_seq_one_letter_code
_entity_poly.pdbx_strand_id
1 'polypeptide(L)'
;MRADIVAGAPFPDYELTDHAGKRRKLSDLQGQDPMILVLSRGGYCPKDLRQADGLVQLYREMEVGYARLVTISTDNMLTTNEYRTGVGAHWPFLSDPGRKVQKDLDIAEYTDPEHNPMIPHVIVLEPGLVVFKIYNGYWFFGRPTLEELRQDLRVVLRKCRSDWDITTPELKADWEKGERRRFYPYGKTYGQVFQEQE
;
A
#
# COMPACT_ATOMS: atom_id res chain seq x y z
N MET A 1 13.84 -9.11 -9.29
CA MET A 1 13.85 -8.35 -8.01
C MET A 1 15.06 -8.77 -7.21
N ARG A 2 15.72 -7.85 -6.59
CA ARG A 2 16.88 -8.04 -5.72
C ARG A 2 16.62 -9.14 -4.68
N ALA A 3 17.61 -10.02 -4.45
CA ALA A 3 17.42 -11.28 -3.73
C ALA A 3 17.13 -11.14 -2.21
N ASP A 4 17.43 -9.98 -1.64
CA ASP A 4 17.17 -9.67 -0.22
C ASP A 4 15.74 -9.16 0.03
N ILE A 5 14.97 -8.88 -1.00
CA ILE A 5 13.55 -8.48 -0.87
C ILE A 5 12.68 -9.75 -0.81
N VAL A 6 12.52 -10.24 0.40
CA VAL A 6 11.79 -11.50 0.70
C VAL A 6 10.84 -11.28 1.88
N ALA A 7 9.88 -12.18 2.07
CA ALA A 7 8.97 -12.12 3.21
C ALA A 7 9.75 -12.08 4.54
N GLY A 8 9.37 -11.16 5.43
CA GLY A 8 10.02 -10.88 6.70
C GLY A 8 11.20 -9.89 6.64
N ALA A 9 11.71 -9.56 5.44
CA ALA A 9 12.76 -8.57 5.29
C ALA A 9 12.21 -7.14 5.23
N PRO A 10 12.99 -6.11 5.61
CA PRO A 10 12.61 -4.72 5.44
C PRO A 10 12.63 -4.32 3.95
N PHE A 11 11.57 -3.64 3.51
CA PHE A 11 11.52 -3.01 2.20
C PHE A 11 12.17 -1.61 2.26
N PRO A 12 12.90 -1.18 1.21
CA PRO A 12 13.55 0.13 1.21
C PRO A 12 12.55 1.29 1.36
N ASP A 13 12.90 2.26 2.22
CA ASP A 13 12.08 3.46 2.44
C ASP A 13 12.38 4.52 1.37
N TYR A 14 11.72 4.40 0.23
CA TYR A 14 11.89 5.36 -0.86
C TYR A 14 11.19 6.68 -0.55
N GLU A 15 11.89 7.78 -0.90
CA GLU A 15 11.34 9.11 -0.93
C GLU A 15 11.21 9.57 -2.39
N LEU A 16 9.97 9.83 -2.82
CA LEU A 16 9.62 10.21 -4.18
C LEU A 16 8.66 11.40 -4.19
N THR A 17 8.47 12.01 -5.36
CA THR A 17 7.47 13.05 -5.56
C THR A 17 6.11 12.41 -5.85
N ASP A 18 5.05 12.84 -5.17
CA ASP A 18 3.70 12.36 -5.43
C ASP A 18 3.03 13.07 -6.62
N HIS A 19 1.84 12.62 -6.99
CA HIS A 19 1.01 13.19 -8.05
C HIS A 19 0.65 14.68 -7.86
N ALA A 20 0.79 15.22 -6.64
CA ALA A 20 0.54 16.63 -6.30
C ALA A 20 1.84 17.45 -6.17
N GLY A 21 2.99 16.87 -6.50
CA GLY A 21 4.29 17.55 -6.42
C GLY A 21 4.93 17.56 -5.03
N LYS A 22 4.39 16.85 -4.05
CA LYS A 22 4.95 16.78 -2.70
C LYS A 22 5.94 15.62 -2.57
N ARG A 23 7.04 15.87 -1.86
CA ARG A 23 7.98 14.80 -1.46
C ARG A 23 7.34 13.93 -0.38
N ARG A 24 7.36 12.60 -0.58
CA ARG A 24 6.73 11.63 0.32
C ARG A 24 7.66 10.44 0.53
N LYS A 25 7.81 10.02 1.77
CA LYS A 25 8.44 8.74 2.11
C LYS A 25 7.40 7.65 2.23
N LEU A 26 7.76 6.42 1.89
CA LEU A 26 6.87 5.27 2.05
C LEU A 26 6.49 5.05 3.53
N SER A 27 7.44 5.21 4.45
CA SER A 27 7.20 5.09 5.89
C SER A 27 6.18 6.11 6.41
N ASP A 28 6.23 7.36 5.91
CA ASP A 28 5.27 8.41 6.29
C ASP A 28 3.87 8.09 5.75
N LEU A 29 3.79 7.55 4.53
CA LEU A 29 2.53 7.14 3.91
C LEU A 29 1.91 5.91 4.57
N GLN A 30 2.74 5.02 5.08
CA GLN A 30 2.32 3.82 5.80
C GLN A 30 1.83 4.14 7.21
N GLY A 31 2.60 4.93 7.97
CA GLY A 31 2.35 5.11 9.40
C GLY A 31 2.44 3.79 10.16
N GLN A 32 1.41 3.48 10.94
CA GLN A 32 1.31 2.26 11.73
C GLN A 32 0.41 1.18 11.10
N ASP A 33 -0.02 1.40 9.85
CA ASP A 33 -0.98 0.54 9.18
C ASP A 33 -0.32 -0.42 8.20
N PRO A 34 -0.91 -1.58 7.88
CA PRO A 34 -0.51 -2.39 6.73
C PRO A 34 -0.61 -1.58 5.44
N MET A 35 0.28 -1.87 4.48
CA MET A 35 0.27 -1.19 3.18
C MET A 35 0.28 -2.19 2.03
N ILE A 36 -0.52 -1.93 1.00
CA ILE A 36 -0.34 -2.50 -0.33
C ILE A 36 0.46 -1.51 -1.16
N LEU A 37 1.63 -1.93 -1.62
CA LEU A 37 2.48 -1.17 -2.53
C LEU A 37 2.39 -1.77 -3.93
N VAL A 38 1.92 -0.97 -4.89
CA VAL A 38 1.83 -1.35 -6.31
C VAL A 38 2.99 -0.72 -7.06
N LEU A 39 3.85 -1.54 -7.63
CA LEU A 39 4.87 -1.13 -8.60
C LEU A 39 4.28 -1.33 -10.00
N SER A 40 3.96 -0.23 -10.67
CA SER A 40 3.19 -0.20 -11.92
C SER A 40 4.10 0.12 -13.11
N ARG A 41 3.76 -0.42 -14.27
CA ARG A 41 4.40 -0.04 -15.54
C ARG A 41 4.07 1.40 -15.96
N GLY A 42 2.92 1.92 -15.50
CA GLY A 42 2.43 3.26 -15.82
C GLY A 42 1.05 3.27 -16.48
N GLY A 43 0.52 4.48 -16.69
CA GLY A 43 -0.82 4.71 -17.21
C GLY A 43 -1.08 4.25 -18.64
N TYR A 44 -0.05 3.94 -19.41
CA TYR A 44 -0.18 3.40 -20.77
C TYR A 44 -0.50 1.88 -20.78
N CYS A 45 -0.26 1.16 -19.67
CA CYS A 45 -0.40 -0.29 -19.61
C CYS A 45 -1.85 -0.71 -19.33
N PRO A 46 -2.57 -1.38 -20.27
CA PRO A 46 -3.96 -1.75 -20.07
C PRO A 46 -4.18 -2.75 -18.94
N LYS A 47 -3.16 -3.58 -18.62
CA LYS A 47 -3.23 -4.50 -17.47
C LYS A 47 -3.17 -3.76 -16.15
N ASP A 48 -2.35 -2.71 -16.05
CA ASP A 48 -2.25 -1.88 -14.85
C ASP A 48 -3.47 -0.99 -14.66
N LEU A 49 -4.02 -0.45 -15.75
CA LEU A 49 -5.32 0.25 -15.71
C LEU A 49 -6.43 -0.66 -15.17
N ARG A 50 -6.52 -1.89 -15.68
CA ARG A 50 -7.52 -2.87 -15.21
C ARG A 50 -7.31 -3.26 -13.74
N GLN A 51 -6.08 -3.41 -13.31
CA GLN A 51 -5.76 -3.68 -11.90
C GLN A 51 -6.14 -2.49 -11.01
N ALA A 52 -5.79 -1.27 -11.42
CA ALA A 52 -6.13 -0.06 -10.68
C ALA A 52 -7.65 0.14 -10.54
N ASP A 53 -8.42 -0.16 -11.59
CA ASP A 53 -9.89 -0.14 -11.57
C ASP A 53 -10.48 -1.07 -10.48
N GLY A 54 -9.93 -2.29 -10.36
CA GLY A 54 -10.29 -3.17 -9.25
C GLY A 54 -9.86 -2.62 -7.88
N LEU A 55 -8.66 -2.06 -7.78
CA LEU A 55 -8.16 -1.49 -6.53
C LEU A 55 -8.96 -0.27 -6.05
N VAL A 56 -9.61 0.49 -6.94
CA VAL A 56 -10.55 1.55 -6.56
C VAL A 56 -11.71 1.00 -5.72
N GLN A 57 -12.21 -0.20 -6.05
CA GLN A 57 -13.28 -0.85 -5.29
C GLN A 57 -12.75 -1.31 -3.92
N LEU A 58 -11.58 -1.95 -3.89
CA LEU A 58 -10.97 -2.44 -2.65
C LEU A 58 -10.57 -1.29 -1.71
N TYR A 59 -10.16 -0.15 -2.25
CA TYR A 59 -9.65 0.98 -1.47
C TYR A 59 -10.67 1.47 -0.43
N ARG A 60 -11.95 1.49 -0.74
CA ARG A 60 -13.02 1.85 0.22
C ARG A 60 -13.06 0.92 1.44
N GLU A 61 -12.81 -0.38 1.22
CA GLU A 61 -12.71 -1.35 2.31
C GLU A 61 -11.41 -1.13 3.12
N MET A 62 -10.32 -0.76 2.44
CA MET A 62 -9.02 -0.50 3.08
C MET A 62 -9.07 0.73 3.98
N GLU A 63 -9.77 1.80 3.60
CA GLU A 63 -9.96 2.99 4.44
C GLU A 63 -10.65 2.64 5.76
N VAL A 64 -11.72 1.83 5.71
CA VAL A 64 -12.42 1.33 6.90
C VAL A 64 -11.56 0.34 7.69
N GLY A 65 -10.75 -0.46 6.99
CA GLY A 65 -9.88 -1.49 7.57
C GLY A 65 -8.52 -0.98 8.05
N TYR A 66 -8.27 0.34 8.04
CA TYR A 66 -6.98 0.93 8.44
C TYR A 66 -5.79 0.30 7.68
N ALA A 67 -5.91 0.21 6.37
CA ALA A 67 -4.84 -0.23 5.49
C ALA A 67 -4.52 0.86 4.45
N ARG A 68 -3.27 0.94 4.01
CA ARG A 68 -2.79 1.95 3.07
C ARG A 68 -2.57 1.34 1.70
N LEU A 69 -2.74 2.17 0.68
CA LEU A 69 -2.45 1.82 -0.71
C LEU A 69 -1.56 2.92 -1.31
N VAL A 70 -0.48 2.51 -1.97
CA VAL A 70 0.45 3.41 -2.66
C VAL A 70 0.81 2.80 -4.01
N THR A 71 0.86 3.61 -5.06
CA THR A 71 1.33 3.19 -6.39
C THR A 71 2.59 3.95 -6.76
N ILE A 72 3.59 3.26 -7.29
CA ILE A 72 4.81 3.85 -7.88
C ILE A 72 4.86 3.47 -9.36
N SER A 73 5.12 4.46 -10.24
CA SER A 73 5.42 4.21 -11.65
C SER A 73 6.65 4.99 -12.11
N THR A 74 7.22 4.61 -13.26
CA THR A 74 8.33 5.35 -13.90
C THR A 74 7.86 6.59 -14.66
N ASP A 75 6.58 6.89 -14.65
CA ASP A 75 6.00 8.07 -15.27
C ASP A 75 6.48 9.36 -14.59
N ASN A 76 6.50 10.47 -15.32
CA ASN A 76 6.68 11.78 -14.72
C ASN A 76 5.45 12.18 -13.89
N MET A 77 5.57 13.24 -13.11
CA MET A 77 4.52 13.70 -12.19
C MET A 77 3.18 13.98 -12.91
N LEU A 78 3.22 14.62 -14.08
CA LEU A 78 2.01 14.96 -14.84
C LEU A 78 1.28 13.70 -15.29
N THR A 79 1.97 12.79 -15.97
CA THR A 79 1.45 11.50 -16.42
C THR A 79 0.98 10.64 -15.26
N THR A 80 1.71 10.66 -14.12
CA THR A 80 1.30 9.98 -12.87
C THR A 80 -0.04 10.51 -12.36
N ASN A 81 -0.25 11.84 -12.42
CA ASN A 81 -1.53 12.44 -12.00
C ASN A 81 -2.65 12.13 -13.00
N GLU A 82 -2.37 12.15 -14.30
CA GLU A 82 -3.32 11.75 -15.35
C GLU A 82 -3.75 10.28 -15.16
N TYR A 83 -2.79 9.39 -14.90
CA TYR A 83 -3.08 7.99 -14.61
C TYR A 83 -4.00 7.86 -13.40
N ARG A 84 -3.62 8.49 -12.27
CA ARG A 84 -4.39 8.46 -11.02
C ARG A 84 -5.83 8.95 -11.21
N THR A 85 -5.99 10.10 -11.85
CA THR A 85 -7.31 10.71 -12.07
C THR A 85 -8.14 9.92 -13.07
N GLY A 86 -7.51 9.40 -14.12
CA GLY A 86 -8.16 8.60 -15.15
C GLY A 86 -8.79 7.30 -14.64
N VAL A 87 -8.19 6.68 -13.61
CA VAL A 87 -8.76 5.49 -12.97
C VAL A 87 -9.65 5.82 -11.75
N GLY A 88 -9.78 7.10 -11.38
CA GLY A 88 -10.57 7.52 -10.22
C GLY A 88 -9.95 7.11 -8.87
N ALA A 89 -8.63 7.01 -8.80
CA ALA A 89 -7.93 6.62 -7.58
C ALA A 89 -7.86 7.77 -6.57
N HIS A 90 -7.99 7.46 -5.27
CA HIS A 90 -7.91 8.41 -4.16
C HIS A 90 -6.66 8.27 -3.29
N TRP A 91 -5.86 7.22 -3.50
CA TRP A 91 -4.60 7.00 -2.79
C TRP A 91 -3.41 7.71 -3.47
N PRO A 92 -2.24 7.83 -2.79
CA PRO A 92 -1.04 8.42 -3.35
C PRO A 92 -0.46 7.62 -4.52
N PHE A 93 -0.13 8.33 -5.61
CA PHE A 93 0.69 7.85 -6.71
C PHE A 93 2.02 8.58 -6.68
N LEU A 94 3.12 7.84 -6.73
CA LEU A 94 4.48 8.35 -6.66
C LEU A 94 5.16 8.20 -8.04
N SER A 95 5.86 9.25 -8.43
CA SER A 95 6.56 9.38 -9.71
C SER A 95 8.03 9.05 -9.54
N ASP A 96 8.55 8.08 -10.31
CA ASP A 96 9.97 7.68 -10.36
C ASP A 96 10.57 7.84 -11.78
N PRO A 97 10.56 9.04 -12.40
CA PRO A 97 11.07 9.25 -13.74
C PRO A 97 12.58 8.99 -13.85
N GLY A 98 13.31 9.11 -12.74
CA GLY A 98 14.73 8.77 -12.62
C GLY A 98 15.01 7.27 -12.54
N ARG A 99 13.96 6.45 -12.40
CA ARG A 99 14.05 4.99 -12.30
C ARG A 99 14.90 4.52 -11.12
N LYS A 100 14.84 5.25 -10.01
CA LYS A 100 15.58 4.91 -8.79
C LYS A 100 15.10 3.58 -8.21
N VAL A 101 13.78 3.43 -8.05
CA VAL A 101 13.15 2.21 -7.52
C VAL A 101 13.38 1.04 -8.47
N GLN A 102 13.14 1.24 -9.77
CA GLN A 102 13.33 0.22 -10.80
C GLN A 102 14.75 -0.37 -10.77
N LYS A 103 15.77 0.50 -10.70
CA LYS A 103 17.20 0.10 -10.72
C LYS A 103 17.62 -0.52 -9.40
N ASP A 104 17.22 0.08 -8.27
CA ASP A 104 17.60 -0.40 -6.96
C ASP A 104 17.00 -1.79 -6.65
N LEU A 105 15.76 -2.03 -7.06
CA LEU A 105 15.09 -3.33 -6.89
C LEU A 105 15.47 -4.38 -7.96
N ASP A 106 16.26 -4.00 -8.98
CA ASP A 106 16.60 -4.87 -10.12
C ASP A 106 15.34 -5.44 -10.79
N ILE A 107 14.42 -4.56 -11.18
CA ILE A 107 13.13 -4.91 -11.81
C ILE A 107 12.89 -4.15 -13.13
N ALA A 108 13.95 -3.76 -13.84
CA ALA A 108 13.81 -3.16 -15.16
C ALA A 108 13.22 -4.18 -16.16
N GLU A 109 12.21 -3.78 -16.91
CA GLU A 109 11.65 -4.60 -17.97
C GLU A 109 12.38 -4.29 -19.30
N TYR A 110 13.15 -5.24 -19.79
CA TYR A 110 13.96 -5.06 -21.00
C TYR A 110 13.17 -5.28 -22.30
N THR A 111 11.94 -5.76 -22.24
CA THR A 111 11.12 -6.08 -23.42
C THR A 111 10.30 -4.91 -23.95
N ASP A 112 10.32 -3.78 -23.25
CA ASP A 112 9.64 -2.53 -23.63
C ASP A 112 10.65 -1.35 -23.61
N PRO A 113 11.48 -1.22 -24.64
CA PRO A 113 12.50 -0.16 -24.68
C PRO A 113 11.92 1.24 -24.87
N GLU A 114 10.68 1.35 -25.36
CA GLU A 114 10.01 2.63 -25.57
C GLU A 114 9.67 3.31 -24.25
N HIS A 115 9.03 2.59 -23.33
CA HIS A 115 8.61 3.13 -22.04
C HIS A 115 9.64 2.86 -20.94
N ASN A 116 10.50 1.85 -21.11
CA ASN A 116 11.48 1.41 -20.12
C ASN A 116 10.86 1.32 -18.70
N PRO A 117 9.79 0.53 -18.55
CA PRO A 117 9.07 0.43 -17.29
C PRO A 117 9.74 -0.51 -16.30
N MET A 118 9.23 -0.54 -15.07
CA MET A 118 9.54 -1.61 -14.13
C MET A 118 8.66 -2.84 -14.37
N ILE A 119 9.17 -4.02 -14.07
CA ILE A 119 8.36 -5.25 -13.97
C ILE A 119 7.31 -5.03 -12.87
N PRO A 120 6.00 -5.19 -13.17
CA PRO A 120 4.97 -4.88 -12.20
C PRO A 120 4.99 -5.86 -11.03
N HIS A 121 4.85 -5.32 -9.83
CA HIS A 121 4.72 -6.10 -8.59
C HIS A 121 3.63 -5.52 -7.71
N VAL A 122 3.03 -6.38 -6.88
CA VAL A 122 2.23 -5.94 -5.74
C VAL A 122 2.88 -6.51 -4.49
N ILE A 123 3.16 -5.64 -3.53
CA ILE A 123 3.84 -6.00 -2.30
C ILE A 123 2.91 -5.65 -1.13
N VAL A 124 2.61 -6.63 -0.30
CA VAL A 124 1.89 -6.40 0.96
C VAL A 124 2.94 -6.21 2.04
N LEU A 125 2.84 -5.08 2.76
CA LEU A 125 3.78 -4.68 3.79
C LEU A 125 3.08 -4.62 5.15
N GLU A 126 3.69 -5.23 6.15
CA GLU A 126 3.40 -5.00 7.56
C GLU A 126 3.92 -3.62 7.98
N PRO A 127 3.44 -3.04 9.12
CA PRO A 127 4.00 -1.81 9.68
C PRO A 127 5.53 -1.86 9.79
N GLY A 128 6.19 -0.71 9.55
CA GLY A 128 7.63 -0.61 9.48
C GLY A 128 8.23 -1.09 8.16
N LEU A 129 7.45 -1.12 7.09
CA LEU A 129 7.83 -1.53 5.74
C LEU A 129 8.35 -2.98 5.69
N VAL A 130 7.90 -3.87 6.56
CA VAL A 130 8.31 -5.27 6.53
C VAL A 130 7.52 -6.03 5.47
N VAL A 131 8.21 -6.73 4.58
CA VAL A 131 7.57 -7.48 3.50
C VAL A 131 6.78 -8.66 4.07
N PHE A 132 5.47 -8.67 3.87
CA PHE A 132 4.63 -9.83 4.16
C PHE A 132 4.54 -10.77 2.97
N LYS A 133 4.26 -10.22 1.77
CA LYS A 133 4.07 -11.01 0.55
C LYS A 133 4.38 -10.21 -0.71
N ILE A 134 4.88 -10.89 -1.74
CA ILE A 134 5.21 -10.32 -3.04
C ILE A 134 4.48 -11.08 -4.14
N TYR A 135 3.81 -10.34 -5.02
CA TYR A 135 3.21 -10.83 -6.24
C TYR A 135 3.98 -10.26 -7.44
N ASN A 136 4.53 -11.14 -8.28
CA ASN A 136 5.18 -10.72 -9.52
C ASN A 136 4.15 -10.69 -10.66
N GLY A 137 3.76 -9.50 -11.09
CA GLY A 137 2.74 -9.26 -12.10
C GLY A 137 3.17 -9.48 -13.55
N TYR A 138 4.43 -9.87 -13.80
CA TYR A 138 4.90 -10.20 -15.15
C TYR A 138 4.20 -11.44 -15.71
N TRP A 139 3.95 -12.45 -14.87
CA TRP A 139 3.29 -13.69 -15.27
C TRP A 139 1.79 -13.48 -15.57
N PHE A 140 1.18 -14.38 -16.35
CA PHE A 140 -0.22 -14.29 -16.76
C PHE A 140 -1.20 -14.12 -15.58
N PHE A 141 -1.00 -14.88 -14.50
CA PHE A 141 -1.78 -14.81 -13.27
C PHE A 141 -0.96 -14.27 -12.08
N GLY A 142 0.03 -13.42 -12.36
CA GLY A 142 0.94 -12.92 -11.33
C GLY A 142 0.41 -11.74 -10.54
N ARG A 143 -0.57 -10.99 -11.08
CA ARG A 143 -1.27 -9.95 -10.31
C ARG A 143 -2.29 -10.58 -9.38
N PRO A 144 -2.33 -10.17 -8.09
CA PRO A 144 -3.30 -10.73 -7.15
C PRO A 144 -4.73 -10.33 -7.51
N THR A 145 -5.66 -11.20 -7.20
CA THR A 145 -7.08 -10.87 -7.16
C THR A 145 -7.39 -9.98 -5.96
N LEU A 146 -8.52 -9.27 -5.97
CA LEU A 146 -8.95 -8.48 -4.81
C LEU A 146 -9.17 -9.35 -3.57
N GLU A 147 -9.64 -10.58 -3.75
CA GLU A 147 -9.86 -11.50 -2.63
C GLU A 147 -8.54 -11.98 -2.01
N GLU A 148 -7.51 -12.26 -2.80
CA GLU A 148 -6.18 -12.56 -2.27
C GLU A 148 -5.66 -11.39 -1.42
N LEU A 149 -5.81 -10.16 -1.88
CA LEU A 149 -5.41 -8.97 -1.12
C LEU A 149 -6.22 -8.81 0.17
N ARG A 150 -7.54 -9.07 0.14
CA ARG A 150 -8.37 -9.07 1.36
C ARG A 150 -7.90 -10.11 2.37
N GLN A 151 -7.60 -11.32 1.90
CA GLN A 151 -7.10 -12.39 2.78
C GLN A 151 -5.75 -12.01 3.40
N ASP A 152 -4.82 -11.49 2.60
CA ASP A 152 -3.52 -11.03 3.08
C ASP A 152 -3.68 -9.91 4.13
N LEU A 153 -4.52 -8.90 3.87
CA LEU A 153 -4.78 -7.81 4.83
C LEU A 153 -5.41 -8.32 6.13
N ARG A 154 -6.34 -9.29 6.06
CA ARG A 154 -6.91 -9.93 7.27
C ARG A 154 -5.84 -10.61 8.13
N VAL A 155 -4.89 -11.29 7.48
CA VAL A 155 -3.78 -11.96 8.19
C VAL A 155 -2.86 -10.92 8.82
N VAL A 156 -2.44 -9.91 8.05
CA VAL A 156 -1.53 -8.86 8.53
C VAL A 156 -2.16 -8.06 9.67
N LEU A 157 -3.44 -7.66 9.55
CA LEU A 157 -4.14 -6.92 10.59
C LEU A 157 -4.24 -7.71 11.90
N ARG A 158 -4.57 -8.99 11.85
CA ARG A 158 -4.55 -9.84 13.04
C ARG A 158 -3.18 -9.92 13.71
N LYS A 159 -2.12 -9.93 12.92
CA LYS A 159 -0.74 -9.99 13.41
C LYS A 159 -0.31 -8.67 14.06
N CYS A 160 -0.53 -7.54 13.39
CA CYS A 160 -0.04 -6.23 13.84
C CYS A 160 -1.01 -5.52 14.79
N ARG A 161 -2.29 -5.93 14.84
CA ARG A 161 -3.34 -5.35 15.69
C ARG A 161 -4.04 -6.42 16.53
N SER A 162 -3.27 -7.27 17.17
CA SER A 162 -3.79 -8.25 18.13
C SER A 162 -4.53 -7.61 19.31
N ASP A 163 -4.22 -6.34 19.62
CA ASP A 163 -4.91 -5.51 20.60
C ASP A 163 -6.35 -5.11 20.20
N TRP A 164 -6.77 -5.40 18.97
CA TRP A 164 -8.14 -5.13 18.49
C TRP A 164 -9.09 -6.33 18.57
N ASP A 165 -8.61 -7.49 18.98
CA ASP A 165 -9.47 -8.65 19.16
C ASP A 165 -10.25 -8.58 20.49
N ILE A 166 -11.41 -7.93 20.44
CA ILE A 166 -12.29 -7.73 21.60
C ILE A 166 -12.89 -9.03 22.16
N THR A 167 -12.65 -10.17 21.49
CA THR A 167 -13.15 -11.49 21.98
C THR A 167 -12.21 -12.11 23.02
N THR A 168 -11.02 -11.57 23.21
CA THR A 168 -10.05 -12.09 24.18
C THR A 168 -10.50 -11.79 25.63
N PRO A 169 -10.28 -12.73 26.57
CA PRO A 169 -10.61 -12.52 27.98
C PRO A 169 -9.91 -11.31 28.60
N GLU A 170 -8.65 -11.06 28.16
CA GLU A 170 -7.82 -9.95 28.64
C GLU A 170 -8.44 -8.60 28.27
N LEU A 171 -8.85 -8.43 27.01
CA LEU A 171 -9.48 -7.19 26.54
C LEU A 171 -10.87 -6.99 27.20
N LYS A 172 -11.62 -8.06 27.40
CA LYS A 172 -12.87 -7.98 28.14
C LYS A 172 -12.64 -7.48 29.59
N ALA A 173 -11.64 -8.02 30.27
CA ALA A 173 -11.28 -7.57 31.62
C ALA A 173 -10.80 -6.10 31.63
N ASP A 174 -10.05 -5.66 30.64
CA ASP A 174 -9.63 -4.26 30.50
C ASP A 174 -10.84 -3.33 30.28
N TRP A 175 -11.79 -3.73 29.45
CA TRP A 175 -13.04 -3.00 29.27
C TRP A 175 -13.82 -2.85 30.59
N GLU A 176 -13.95 -3.93 31.36
CA GLU A 176 -14.63 -3.95 32.65
C GLU A 176 -13.94 -3.06 33.70
N LYS A 177 -12.61 -2.93 33.65
CA LYS A 177 -11.80 -2.00 34.46
C LYS A 177 -11.89 -0.54 34.03
N GLY A 178 -12.49 -0.24 32.88
CA GLY A 178 -12.57 1.11 32.33
C GLY A 178 -11.41 1.54 31.46
N GLU A 179 -10.51 0.66 31.10
CA GLU A 179 -9.39 0.92 30.19
C GLU A 179 -9.88 1.05 28.74
N ARG A 180 -10.34 2.24 28.36
CA ARG A 180 -10.98 2.49 27.06
C ARG A 180 -10.00 2.73 25.90
N ARG A 181 -8.78 3.18 26.17
CA ARG A 181 -7.81 3.59 25.11
C ARG A 181 -7.45 2.46 24.15
N ARG A 182 -7.45 1.21 24.61
CA ARG A 182 -7.13 0.03 23.79
C ARG A 182 -8.22 -0.31 22.77
N PHE A 183 -9.43 0.23 22.92
CA PHE A 183 -10.59 -0.08 22.08
C PHE A 183 -10.80 0.93 20.95
N TYR A 184 -9.95 1.97 20.88
CA TYR A 184 -10.04 3.00 19.86
C TYR A 184 -8.76 3.07 19.07
N PRO A 185 -8.83 3.08 17.73
CA PRO A 185 -7.67 3.29 16.89
C PRO A 185 -6.92 4.55 17.33
N TYR A 186 -5.59 4.45 17.37
CA TYR A 186 -4.72 5.57 17.78
C TYR A 186 -5.00 6.15 19.17
N GLY A 187 -5.69 5.42 20.04
CA GLY A 187 -6.00 5.82 21.41
C GLY A 187 -6.99 6.97 21.54
N LYS A 188 -7.70 7.35 20.47
CA LYS A 188 -8.72 8.41 20.47
C LYS A 188 -10.12 7.82 20.54
N THR A 189 -10.99 8.43 21.34
CA THR A 189 -12.42 8.11 21.34
C THR A 189 -13.07 8.64 20.06
N TYR A 190 -14.24 8.09 19.71
CA TYR A 190 -15.03 8.55 18.57
C TYR A 190 -15.30 10.08 18.62
N GLY A 191 -15.68 10.61 19.78
CA GLY A 191 -15.92 12.05 19.95
C GLY A 191 -14.66 12.89 19.74
N GLN A 192 -13.48 12.42 20.16
CA GLN A 192 -12.22 13.14 19.97
C GLN A 192 -11.81 13.22 18.49
N VAL A 193 -12.12 12.17 17.69
CA VAL A 193 -11.81 12.18 16.25
C VAL A 193 -12.64 13.23 15.51
N PHE A 194 -13.89 13.46 15.92
CA PHE A 194 -14.77 14.44 15.26
C PHE A 194 -14.55 15.87 15.73
N GLN A 195 -14.07 16.10 16.95
CA GLN A 195 -13.77 17.45 17.45
C GLN A 195 -12.53 18.07 16.80
N GLU A 196 -11.64 17.30 16.22
CA GLU A 196 -10.44 17.79 15.51
C GLU A 196 -10.74 18.23 14.06
N GLN A 197 -11.99 18.10 13.58
CA GLN A 197 -12.40 18.50 12.22
C GLN A 197 -13.17 19.84 12.18
N GLU A 198 -13.43 20.46 13.32
CA GLU A 198 -13.98 21.81 13.45
C GLU A 198 -12.85 22.82 13.69
#